data_4e6039eaa08ddd943833eb9f69ecdf22
#
_entry.id   4e6039eaa08ddd943833eb9f69ecdf22
#
_cell.length_a   1.000
_cell.length_b   1.000
_cell.length_c   1.000
_cell.angle_alpha   90.00
_cell.angle_beta   90.00
_cell.angle_gamma   90.00
#
_symmetry.space_group_name_H-M   'P 1'
#
loop_
_entity.id
_entity.type
_entity.pdbx_description
1 polymer ?
#
loop_
_entity_poly.entity_id
_entity_poly.type
_entity_poly.pdbx_seq_one_letter_code
_entity_poly.pdbx_strand_id
1 'polypeptide(L)'
;MVEVSHLSKNYGSHPAIRDLTFSVADGQVYGLLGPNGAGKSTIMNILTGYLAPTGGEVKVAGFSLPEQAQQAKACVGYLPEQPPLYPEMTVQEYLDFAAELKGVKKAQRREQVQQAARRTGLEEVLPRLIHSLSKGYRQRVGIAQALLGSPQLIILDEPTVGLDPAQVIGIRKLIRELGKTHTVILSSHILSEVQAVCSRVLILSKGALVAEGTPEQLSEKLSPGIRLRVTALGSSDTVLPVVEAVPGITGVQLVSEADGEVTFTAETADTIDRRAEVSRALSEAGCTVLELTAENRSLEEVFLALTGETADVPEEPETEPKGE
;
A
#
# COMPACT_ATOMS: atom_id res chain seq x y z
N MET A 1 -10.25 -8.98 15.12
CA MET A 1 -10.47 -9.76 13.87
C MET A 1 -9.31 -10.69 13.55
N VAL A 2 -8.09 -10.18 13.45
CA VAL A 2 -6.86 -10.98 13.26
C VAL A 2 -5.92 -10.73 14.41
N GLU A 3 -5.35 -11.78 14.96
CA GLU A 3 -4.33 -11.73 16.00
C GLU A 3 -3.16 -12.60 15.56
N VAL A 4 -1.96 -12.03 15.57
CA VAL A 4 -0.71 -12.69 15.19
C VAL A 4 0.31 -12.46 16.28
N SER A 5 0.85 -13.54 16.86
CA SER A 5 1.81 -13.50 17.95
C SER A 5 3.03 -14.34 17.59
N HIS A 6 4.20 -13.70 17.57
CA HIS A 6 5.50 -14.32 17.32
C HIS A 6 5.54 -15.21 16.07
N LEU A 7 4.80 -14.80 15.02
CA LEU A 7 4.70 -15.54 13.76
C LEU A 7 6.06 -15.65 13.08
N SER A 8 6.45 -16.88 12.78
CA SER A 8 7.65 -17.19 12.02
C SER A 8 7.33 -18.18 10.91
N LYS A 9 7.95 -17.97 9.72
CA LYS A 9 7.84 -18.89 8.59
C LYS A 9 9.17 -19.08 7.91
N ASN A 10 9.59 -20.33 7.81
CA ASN A 10 10.79 -20.72 7.09
C ASN A 10 10.45 -21.61 5.89
N TYR A 11 11.12 -21.40 4.78
CA TYR A 11 11.14 -22.28 3.61
C TYR A 11 12.53 -22.96 3.56
N GLY A 12 12.62 -24.14 4.12
CA GLY A 12 13.92 -24.79 4.35
C GLY A 12 14.80 -23.91 5.27
N SER A 13 15.97 -23.50 4.80
CA SER A 13 16.90 -22.62 5.52
C SER A 13 16.58 -21.13 5.35
N HIS A 14 15.65 -20.77 4.47
CA HIS A 14 15.32 -19.37 4.19
C HIS A 14 14.19 -18.86 5.09
N PRO A 15 14.44 -17.91 6.01
CA PRO A 15 13.41 -17.30 6.85
C PRO A 15 12.65 -16.24 6.06
N ALA A 16 11.35 -16.50 5.78
CA ALA A 16 10.47 -15.58 5.08
C ALA A 16 9.72 -14.64 6.02
N ILE A 17 9.45 -15.07 7.27
CA ILE A 17 8.85 -14.24 8.32
C ILE A 17 9.60 -14.50 9.61
N ARG A 18 9.91 -13.43 10.37
CA ARG A 18 10.73 -13.44 11.57
C ARG A 18 10.00 -12.76 12.70
N ASP A 19 9.51 -13.54 13.66
CA ASP A 19 8.96 -13.04 14.94
C ASP A 19 7.96 -11.88 14.78
N LEU A 20 6.97 -12.04 13.89
CA LEU A 20 6.01 -11.00 13.56
C LEU A 20 4.85 -11.02 14.56
N THR A 21 4.60 -9.88 15.21
CA THR A 21 3.46 -9.68 16.11
C THR A 21 2.66 -8.45 15.69
N PHE A 22 1.36 -8.61 15.43
CA PHE A 22 0.44 -7.53 15.11
C PHE A 22 -1.01 -7.96 15.31
N SER A 23 -1.92 -6.99 15.32
CA SER A 23 -3.35 -7.23 15.39
C SER A 23 -4.14 -6.34 14.46
N VAL A 24 -5.23 -6.89 13.91
CA VAL A 24 -6.17 -6.15 13.04
C VAL A 24 -7.53 -6.10 13.71
N ALA A 25 -8.02 -4.90 14.00
CA ALA A 25 -9.34 -4.69 14.59
C ALA A 25 -10.46 -4.90 13.56
N ASP A 26 -11.69 -5.07 14.05
CA ASP A 26 -12.87 -5.24 13.19
C ASP A 26 -13.23 -3.93 12.48
N GLY A 27 -13.72 -4.05 11.24
CA GLY A 27 -14.30 -2.93 10.50
C GLY A 27 -13.29 -1.89 10.02
N GLN A 28 -12.02 -2.26 9.84
CA GLN A 28 -10.98 -1.37 9.37
C GLN A 28 -10.33 -1.88 8.08
N VAL A 29 -9.71 -0.98 7.32
CA VAL A 29 -8.89 -1.31 6.15
C VAL A 29 -7.42 -1.22 6.54
N TYR A 30 -6.72 -2.35 6.51
CA TYR A 30 -5.30 -2.46 6.82
C TYR A 30 -4.47 -2.70 5.57
N GLY A 31 -3.38 -1.95 5.44
CA GLY A 31 -2.40 -2.13 4.38
C GLY A 31 -1.17 -2.89 4.86
N LEU A 32 -0.79 -3.96 4.18
CA LEU A 32 0.53 -4.57 4.26
C LEU A 32 1.43 -3.96 3.19
N LEU A 33 2.30 -3.05 3.58
CA LEU A 33 3.23 -2.37 2.69
C LEU A 33 4.62 -2.99 2.81
N GLY A 34 5.30 -3.16 1.71
CA GLY A 34 6.67 -3.65 1.70
C GLY A 34 7.15 -3.99 0.29
N PRO A 35 8.47 -4.03 0.05
CA PRO A 35 9.04 -4.43 -1.23
C PRO A 35 8.70 -5.88 -1.58
N ASN A 36 9.04 -6.27 -2.81
CA ASN A 36 8.93 -7.66 -3.22
C ASN A 36 9.84 -8.54 -2.36
N GLY A 37 9.32 -9.69 -1.92
CA GLY A 37 10.06 -10.55 -0.99
C GLY A 37 10.00 -10.14 0.49
N ALA A 38 9.31 -9.05 0.86
CA ALA A 38 9.15 -8.65 2.27
C ALA A 38 8.32 -9.61 3.13
N GLY A 39 7.65 -10.61 2.52
CA GLY A 39 6.83 -11.59 3.23
C GLY A 39 5.32 -11.35 3.15
N LYS A 40 4.85 -10.35 2.42
CA LYS A 40 3.41 -9.99 2.30
C LYS A 40 2.52 -11.18 1.91
N SER A 41 2.79 -11.79 0.75
CA SER A 41 2.00 -12.95 0.27
C SER A 41 2.14 -14.19 1.17
N THR A 42 3.28 -14.36 1.85
CA THR A 42 3.44 -15.42 2.84
C THR A 42 2.51 -15.21 4.04
N ILE A 43 2.41 -13.97 4.56
CA ILE A 43 1.47 -13.63 5.63
C ILE A 43 0.04 -13.88 5.18
N MET A 44 -0.34 -13.41 3.99
CA MET A 44 -1.69 -13.61 3.46
C MET A 44 -2.04 -15.09 3.29
N ASN A 45 -1.10 -15.90 2.79
CA ASN A 45 -1.29 -17.34 2.68
C ASN A 45 -1.45 -18.03 4.04
N ILE A 46 -0.82 -17.53 5.09
CA ILE A 46 -1.02 -18.04 6.45
C ILE A 46 -2.40 -17.61 6.97
N LEU A 47 -2.78 -16.34 6.83
CA LEU A 47 -4.07 -15.82 7.30
C LEU A 47 -5.26 -16.49 6.59
N THR A 48 -5.09 -16.90 5.32
CA THR A 48 -6.09 -17.64 4.57
C THR A 48 -6.12 -19.14 4.91
N GLY A 49 -5.21 -19.61 5.78
CA GLY A 49 -5.06 -21.01 6.14
C GLY A 49 -4.56 -21.89 4.99
N TYR A 50 -4.00 -21.30 3.93
CA TYR A 50 -3.36 -22.04 2.83
C TYR A 50 -2.00 -22.58 3.25
N LEU A 51 -1.28 -21.85 4.10
CA LEU A 51 0.07 -22.16 4.55
C LEU A 51 0.10 -22.20 6.08
N ALA A 52 0.68 -23.27 6.66
CA ALA A 52 0.91 -23.34 8.09
C ALA A 52 2.13 -22.51 8.49
N PRO A 53 2.12 -21.81 9.65
CA PRO A 53 3.30 -21.16 10.21
C PRO A 53 4.35 -22.21 10.62
N THR A 54 5.62 -21.81 10.75
CA THR A 54 6.68 -22.62 11.34
C THR A 54 6.71 -22.46 12.86
N GLY A 55 6.30 -21.31 13.37
CA GLY A 55 6.19 -20.98 14.79
C GLY A 55 5.29 -19.78 15.02
N GLY A 56 4.91 -19.59 16.29
CA GLY A 56 3.97 -18.53 16.69
C GLY A 56 2.50 -18.94 16.59
N GLU A 57 1.62 -18.03 16.95
CA GLU A 57 0.17 -18.24 16.96
C GLU A 57 -0.53 -17.27 16.02
N VAL A 58 -1.55 -17.75 15.32
CA VAL A 58 -2.39 -16.96 14.42
C VAL A 58 -3.85 -17.27 14.68
N LYS A 59 -4.65 -16.22 14.90
CA LYS A 59 -6.10 -16.34 15.00
C LYS A 59 -6.78 -15.45 13.97
N VAL A 60 -7.81 -15.98 13.32
CA VAL A 60 -8.65 -15.26 12.35
C VAL A 60 -10.11 -15.45 12.74
N ALA A 61 -10.81 -14.35 12.96
CA ALA A 61 -12.19 -14.34 13.45
C ALA A 61 -12.40 -15.20 14.73
N GLY A 62 -11.39 -15.23 15.61
CA GLY A 62 -11.39 -16.02 16.84
C GLY A 62 -10.99 -17.49 16.67
N PHE A 63 -10.75 -17.97 15.44
CA PHE A 63 -10.33 -19.35 15.17
C PHE A 63 -8.81 -19.44 15.04
N SER A 64 -8.22 -20.40 15.77
CA SER A 64 -6.77 -20.64 15.74
C SER A 64 -6.36 -21.40 14.47
N LEU A 65 -5.23 -20.98 13.88
CA LEU A 65 -4.61 -21.60 12.71
C LEU A 65 -3.32 -22.33 13.11
N PRO A 66 -3.07 -23.55 12.59
CA PRO A 66 -3.84 -24.28 11.57
C PRO A 66 -5.02 -25.14 12.10
N GLU A 67 -5.20 -25.29 13.41
CA GLU A 67 -6.09 -26.28 14.03
C GLU A 67 -7.55 -26.13 13.60
N GLN A 68 -8.01 -24.88 13.49
CA GLN A 68 -9.38 -24.52 13.12
C GLN A 68 -9.46 -23.89 11.73
N ALA A 69 -8.60 -24.31 10.80
CA ALA A 69 -8.48 -23.71 9.47
C ALA A 69 -9.79 -23.71 8.67
N GLN A 70 -10.63 -24.72 8.81
CA GLN A 70 -11.93 -24.81 8.13
C GLN A 70 -12.88 -23.69 8.57
N GLN A 71 -12.97 -23.44 9.87
CA GLN A 71 -13.80 -22.38 10.44
C GLN A 71 -13.25 -21.00 10.07
N ALA A 72 -11.93 -20.81 10.16
CA ALA A 72 -11.27 -19.58 9.75
C ALA A 72 -11.51 -19.27 8.26
N LYS A 73 -11.34 -20.27 7.38
CA LYS A 73 -11.59 -20.13 5.92
C LYS A 73 -13.03 -19.71 5.60
N ALA A 74 -14.00 -20.19 6.35
CA ALA A 74 -15.39 -19.80 6.16
C ALA A 74 -15.64 -18.30 6.44
N CYS A 75 -14.79 -17.67 7.27
CA CYS A 75 -14.86 -16.25 7.61
C CYS A 75 -14.06 -15.35 6.68
N VAL A 76 -13.27 -15.92 5.73
CA VAL A 76 -12.33 -15.20 4.88
C VAL A 76 -12.77 -15.22 3.41
N GLY A 77 -12.77 -14.03 2.81
CA GLY A 77 -12.79 -13.86 1.35
C GLY A 77 -11.38 -13.51 0.87
N TYR A 78 -10.87 -14.21 -0.12
CA TYR A 78 -9.51 -14.01 -0.61
C TYR A 78 -9.44 -13.76 -2.10
N LEU A 79 -8.72 -12.73 -2.47
CA LEU A 79 -8.29 -12.44 -3.83
C LEU A 79 -6.77 -12.55 -3.89
N PRO A 80 -6.18 -13.55 -4.52
CA PRO A 80 -4.76 -13.59 -4.80
C PRO A 80 -4.39 -12.58 -5.89
N GLU A 81 -3.09 -12.24 -6.02
CA GLU A 81 -2.56 -11.34 -7.03
C GLU A 81 -3.04 -11.68 -8.45
N GLN A 82 -3.06 -12.97 -8.79
CA GLN A 82 -3.67 -13.48 -10.01
C GLN A 82 -4.99 -14.17 -9.67
N PRO A 83 -6.15 -13.56 -10.00
CA PRO A 83 -7.45 -14.17 -9.73
C PRO A 83 -7.59 -15.52 -10.43
N PRO A 84 -7.98 -16.61 -9.71
CA PRO A 84 -8.11 -17.95 -10.25
C PRO A 84 -9.41 -18.08 -11.04
N LEU A 85 -9.52 -17.37 -12.15
CA LEU A 85 -10.71 -17.32 -12.97
C LEU A 85 -10.73 -18.45 -14.02
N TYR A 86 -11.92 -18.91 -14.38
CA TYR A 86 -12.12 -19.83 -15.48
C TYR A 86 -12.50 -19.07 -16.76
N PRO A 87 -11.57 -18.88 -17.72
CA PRO A 87 -11.78 -18.02 -18.88
C PRO A 87 -12.98 -18.40 -19.76
N GLU A 88 -13.32 -19.69 -19.80
CA GLU A 88 -14.40 -20.27 -20.62
C GLU A 88 -15.80 -20.13 -19.99
N MET A 89 -15.87 -19.72 -18.72
CA MET A 89 -17.13 -19.45 -18.05
C MET A 89 -17.57 -18.00 -18.30
N THR A 90 -18.88 -17.76 -18.28
CA THR A 90 -19.43 -16.43 -18.09
C THR A 90 -19.17 -15.97 -16.65
N VAL A 91 -19.24 -14.66 -16.41
CA VAL A 91 -19.12 -14.11 -15.05
C VAL A 91 -20.17 -14.70 -14.11
N GLN A 92 -21.42 -14.84 -14.61
CA GLN A 92 -22.52 -15.44 -13.84
C GLN A 92 -22.20 -16.88 -13.44
N GLU A 93 -21.82 -17.72 -14.42
CA GLU A 93 -21.52 -19.15 -14.17
C GLU A 93 -20.36 -19.30 -13.18
N TYR A 94 -19.32 -18.48 -13.32
CA TYR A 94 -18.18 -18.51 -12.40
C TYR A 94 -18.57 -18.10 -10.98
N LEU A 95 -19.36 -17.05 -10.81
CA LEU A 95 -19.79 -16.61 -9.48
C LEU A 95 -20.76 -17.62 -8.83
N ASP A 96 -21.66 -18.23 -9.60
CA ASP A 96 -22.53 -19.30 -9.11
C ASP A 96 -21.70 -20.51 -8.66
N PHE A 97 -20.71 -20.92 -9.45
CA PHE A 97 -19.78 -22.01 -9.10
C PHE A 97 -18.98 -21.67 -7.83
N ALA A 98 -18.41 -20.46 -7.74
CA ALA A 98 -17.68 -20.02 -6.56
C ALA A 98 -18.55 -19.96 -5.29
N ALA A 99 -19.82 -19.54 -5.44
CA ALA A 99 -20.78 -19.55 -4.34
C ALA A 99 -21.07 -20.99 -3.86
N GLU A 100 -21.16 -21.94 -4.79
CA GLU A 100 -21.31 -23.37 -4.45
C GLU A 100 -20.14 -23.91 -3.67
N LEU A 101 -18.91 -23.65 -4.15
CA LEU A 101 -17.68 -24.09 -3.48
C LEU A 101 -17.54 -23.50 -2.07
N LYS A 102 -18.03 -22.26 -1.86
CA LYS A 102 -18.06 -21.62 -0.54
C LYS A 102 -19.20 -22.12 0.37
N GLY A 103 -19.98 -23.11 -0.07
CA GLY A 103 -21.06 -23.69 0.71
C GLY A 103 -22.31 -22.81 0.84
N VAL A 104 -22.47 -21.79 -0.02
CA VAL A 104 -23.69 -20.98 -0.04
C VAL A 104 -24.88 -21.82 -0.41
N LYS A 105 -25.93 -21.80 0.42
CA LYS A 105 -27.15 -22.57 0.20
C LYS A 105 -27.79 -22.24 -1.15
N LYS A 106 -28.22 -23.22 -1.92
CA LYS A 106 -28.78 -23.05 -3.28
C LYS A 106 -29.83 -21.94 -3.36
N ALA A 107 -30.71 -21.84 -2.36
CA ALA A 107 -31.76 -20.82 -2.30
C ALA A 107 -31.22 -19.38 -2.18
N GLN A 108 -29.99 -19.18 -1.66
CA GLN A 108 -29.37 -17.88 -1.43
C GLN A 108 -28.33 -17.50 -2.49
N ARG A 109 -27.88 -18.45 -3.34
CA ARG A 109 -26.79 -18.22 -4.30
C ARG A 109 -27.09 -17.08 -5.25
N ARG A 110 -28.28 -17.10 -5.89
CA ARG A 110 -28.68 -16.07 -6.85
C ARG A 110 -28.67 -14.67 -6.25
N GLU A 111 -29.18 -14.53 -5.03
CA GLU A 111 -29.20 -13.26 -4.33
C GLU A 111 -27.79 -12.77 -4.00
N GLN A 112 -26.94 -13.64 -3.43
CA GLN A 112 -25.55 -13.30 -3.09
C GLN A 112 -24.72 -12.95 -4.33
N VAL A 113 -24.86 -13.69 -5.43
CA VAL A 113 -24.17 -13.40 -6.69
C VAL A 113 -24.59 -12.05 -7.24
N GLN A 114 -25.89 -11.74 -7.26
CA GLN A 114 -26.37 -10.43 -7.70
C GLN A 114 -25.91 -9.30 -6.79
N GLN A 115 -25.87 -9.51 -5.48
CA GLN A 115 -25.36 -8.53 -4.53
C GLN A 115 -23.85 -8.28 -4.72
N ALA A 116 -23.07 -9.36 -4.89
CA ALA A 116 -21.64 -9.25 -5.17
C ALA A 116 -21.39 -8.51 -6.50
N ALA A 117 -22.15 -8.87 -7.56
CA ALA A 117 -22.06 -8.21 -8.87
C ALA A 117 -22.38 -6.71 -8.77
N ARG A 118 -23.44 -6.32 -8.07
CA ARG A 118 -23.79 -4.89 -7.84
C ARG A 118 -22.67 -4.15 -7.12
N ARG A 119 -22.17 -4.70 -6.02
CA ARG A 119 -21.10 -4.05 -5.23
C ARG A 119 -19.82 -3.86 -6.03
N THR A 120 -19.52 -4.75 -6.98
CA THR A 120 -18.30 -4.70 -7.80
C THR A 120 -18.50 -4.07 -9.18
N GLY A 121 -19.75 -3.66 -9.54
CA GLY A 121 -20.07 -3.05 -10.83
C GLY A 121 -19.95 -4.03 -12.00
N LEU A 122 -20.45 -5.25 -11.83
CA LEU A 122 -20.39 -6.32 -12.83
C LEU A 122 -21.75 -6.66 -13.46
N GLU A 123 -22.84 -5.95 -13.09
CA GLU A 123 -24.22 -6.31 -13.49
C GLU A 123 -24.37 -6.45 -15.00
N GLU A 124 -23.82 -5.52 -15.78
CA GLU A 124 -23.92 -5.48 -17.24
C GLU A 124 -23.05 -6.56 -17.94
N VAL A 125 -22.03 -7.07 -17.24
CA VAL A 125 -21.10 -8.05 -17.81
C VAL A 125 -21.31 -9.49 -17.31
N LEU A 126 -22.33 -9.73 -16.48
CA LEU A 126 -22.67 -11.06 -15.98
C LEU A 126 -22.80 -12.13 -17.10
N PRO A 127 -23.45 -11.85 -18.26
CA PRO A 127 -23.55 -12.84 -19.33
C PRO A 127 -22.31 -12.96 -20.22
N ARG A 128 -21.26 -12.14 -20.00
CA ARG A 128 -20.06 -12.16 -20.83
C ARG A 128 -19.06 -13.21 -20.37
N LEU A 129 -18.35 -13.81 -21.33
CA LEU A 129 -17.25 -14.71 -21.05
C LEU A 129 -16.08 -13.99 -20.39
N ILE A 130 -15.47 -14.60 -19.38
CA ILE A 130 -14.38 -14.00 -18.59
C ILE A 130 -13.16 -13.68 -19.45
N HIS A 131 -12.82 -14.53 -20.44
CA HIS A 131 -11.69 -14.24 -21.34
C HIS A 131 -11.88 -12.94 -22.15
N SER A 132 -13.11 -12.52 -22.41
CA SER A 132 -13.42 -11.30 -23.18
C SER A 132 -13.34 -10.01 -22.35
N LEU A 133 -13.10 -10.11 -21.04
CA LEU A 133 -13.07 -8.99 -20.13
C LEU A 133 -11.68 -8.32 -20.10
N SER A 134 -11.67 -7.01 -19.88
CA SER A 134 -10.43 -6.29 -19.54
C SER A 134 -9.84 -6.77 -18.22
N LYS A 135 -8.55 -6.49 -17.96
CA LYS A 135 -7.89 -6.85 -16.70
C LYS A 135 -8.64 -6.30 -15.49
N GLY A 136 -9.11 -5.05 -15.53
CA GLY A 136 -9.88 -4.44 -14.44
C GLY A 136 -11.22 -5.12 -14.17
N TYR A 137 -11.94 -5.54 -15.21
CA TYR A 137 -13.15 -6.34 -15.02
C TYR A 137 -12.84 -7.71 -14.43
N ARG A 138 -11.80 -8.40 -14.87
CA ARG A 138 -11.35 -9.67 -14.27
C ARG A 138 -10.99 -9.49 -12.79
N GLN A 139 -10.31 -8.39 -12.43
CA GLN A 139 -10.03 -8.07 -11.04
C GLN A 139 -11.29 -7.89 -10.21
N ARG A 140 -12.29 -7.18 -10.74
CA ARG A 140 -13.61 -7.03 -10.10
C ARG A 140 -14.34 -8.36 -9.93
N VAL A 141 -14.24 -9.29 -10.90
CA VAL A 141 -14.78 -10.65 -10.77
C VAL A 141 -14.11 -11.39 -9.61
N GLY A 142 -12.79 -11.28 -9.49
CA GLY A 142 -12.03 -11.85 -8.35
C GLY A 142 -12.45 -11.26 -7.00
N ILE A 143 -12.69 -9.94 -6.94
CA ILE A 143 -13.22 -9.29 -5.72
C ILE A 143 -14.65 -9.78 -5.44
N ALA A 144 -15.51 -9.87 -6.46
CA ALA A 144 -16.87 -10.39 -6.30
C ALA A 144 -16.90 -11.82 -5.74
N GLN A 145 -16.01 -12.68 -6.25
CA GLN A 145 -15.81 -14.05 -5.74
C GLN A 145 -15.37 -14.01 -4.26
N ALA A 146 -14.51 -13.08 -3.86
CA ALA A 146 -14.08 -12.94 -2.46
C ALA A 146 -15.26 -12.59 -1.53
N LEU A 147 -16.25 -11.82 -2.01
CA LEU A 147 -17.43 -11.40 -1.24
C LEU A 147 -18.48 -12.51 -1.00
N LEU A 148 -18.46 -13.58 -1.78
CA LEU A 148 -19.41 -14.68 -1.65
C LEU A 148 -19.25 -15.40 -0.31
N GLY A 149 -20.35 -15.83 0.28
CA GLY A 149 -20.38 -16.46 1.60
C GLY A 149 -20.39 -15.45 2.76
N SER A 150 -20.49 -14.16 2.48
CA SER A 150 -20.53 -13.07 3.49
C SER A 150 -19.38 -13.13 4.48
N PRO A 151 -18.12 -13.08 4.01
CA PRO A 151 -16.93 -13.17 4.87
C PRO A 151 -16.86 -11.98 5.83
N GLN A 152 -16.30 -12.17 7.02
CA GLN A 152 -16.02 -11.09 7.96
C GLN A 152 -14.71 -10.38 7.62
N LEU A 153 -13.74 -11.11 7.07
CA LEU A 153 -12.43 -10.64 6.65
C LEU A 153 -12.28 -10.79 5.13
N ILE A 154 -11.86 -9.73 4.45
CA ILE A 154 -11.49 -9.75 3.03
C ILE A 154 -9.99 -9.52 2.93
N ILE A 155 -9.29 -10.41 2.25
CA ILE A 155 -7.86 -10.32 1.98
C ILE A 155 -7.67 -10.10 0.49
N LEU A 156 -6.96 -9.03 0.10
CA LEU A 156 -6.70 -8.65 -1.28
C LEU A 156 -5.18 -8.55 -1.51
N ASP A 157 -4.63 -9.45 -2.29
CA ASP A 157 -3.19 -9.44 -2.62
C ASP A 157 -2.96 -8.64 -3.90
N GLU A 158 -2.25 -7.51 -3.78
CA GLU A 158 -1.91 -6.57 -4.86
C GLU A 158 -3.11 -6.24 -5.79
N PRO A 159 -4.24 -5.74 -5.26
CA PRO A 159 -5.51 -5.66 -6.00
C PRO A 159 -5.51 -4.69 -7.18
N THR A 160 -4.50 -3.86 -7.33
CA THR A 160 -4.39 -2.80 -8.35
C THR A 160 -3.26 -3.03 -9.35
N VAL A 161 -2.45 -4.07 -9.16
CA VAL A 161 -1.29 -4.37 -10.02
C VAL A 161 -1.66 -4.49 -11.49
N GLY A 162 -0.98 -3.66 -12.32
CA GLY A 162 -1.11 -3.67 -13.78
C GLY A 162 -2.48 -3.20 -14.29
N LEU A 163 -3.20 -2.43 -13.50
CA LEU A 163 -4.39 -1.70 -13.93
C LEU A 163 -4.00 -0.29 -14.41
N ASP A 164 -4.79 0.26 -15.31
CA ASP A 164 -4.65 1.66 -15.69
C ASP A 164 -5.13 2.62 -14.57
N PRO A 165 -4.72 3.90 -14.58
CA PRO A 165 -5.05 4.85 -13.51
C PRO A 165 -6.56 4.99 -13.24
N ALA A 166 -7.41 4.93 -14.27
CA ALA A 166 -8.85 5.06 -14.10
C ALA A 166 -9.44 3.83 -13.39
N GLN A 167 -8.94 2.63 -13.72
CA GLN A 167 -9.32 1.39 -13.06
C GLN A 167 -8.84 1.35 -11.60
N VAL A 168 -7.62 1.82 -11.32
CA VAL A 168 -7.08 1.95 -9.95
C VAL A 168 -8.00 2.80 -9.08
N ILE A 169 -8.44 3.97 -9.56
CA ILE A 169 -9.41 4.83 -8.85
C ILE A 169 -10.69 4.06 -8.52
N GLY A 170 -11.20 3.29 -9.49
CA GLY A 170 -12.41 2.48 -9.31
C GLY A 170 -12.25 1.38 -8.26
N ILE A 171 -11.11 0.68 -8.24
CA ILE A 171 -10.82 -0.35 -7.23
C ILE A 171 -10.60 0.26 -5.85
N ARG A 172 -9.90 1.40 -5.73
CA ARG A 172 -9.74 2.13 -4.46
C ARG A 172 -11.09 2.54 -3.86
N LYS A 173 -12.01 3.04 -4.69
CA LYS A 173 -13.37 3.37 -4.24
C LYS A 173 -14.10 2.12 -3.74
N LEU A 174 -14.00 1.00 -4.46
CA LEU A 174 -14.62 -0.26 -4.06
C LEU A 174 -14.05 -0.74 -2.70
N ILE A 175 -12.74 -0.73 -2.51
CA ILE A 175 -12.10 -1.15 -1.25
C ILE A 175 -12.59 -0.29 -0.08
N ARG A 176 -12.69 1.03 -0.23
CA ARG A 176 -13.23 1.92 0.81
C ARG A 176 -14.68 1.56 1.18
N GLU A 177 -15.51 1.26 0.18
CA GLU A 177 -16.90 0.85 0.43
C GLU A 177 -16.99 -0.52 1.13
N LEU A 178 -16.09 -1.45 0.79
CA LEU A 178 -15.99 -2.74 1.47
C LEU A 178 -15.57 -2.57 2.93
N GLY A 179 -14.63 -1.68 3.22
CA GLY A 179 -14.16 -1.36 4.57
C GLY A 179 -15.24 -0.85 5.52
N LYS A 180 -16.36 -0.31 5.00
CA LYS A 180 -17.50 0.11 5.83
C LYS A 180 -18.27 -1.05 6.47
N THR A 181 -18.17 -2.24 5.92
CA THR A 181 -18.97 -3.41 6.32
C THR A 181 -18.14 -4.66 6.61
N HIS A 182 -16.86 -4.65 6.27
CA HIS A 182 -15.94 -5.77 6.44
C HIS A 182 -14.62 -5.26 6.99
N THR A 183 -13.88 -6.13 7.66
CA THR A 183 -12.45 -5.90 7.85
C THR A 183 -11.75 -6.25 6.54
N VAL A 184 -10.86 -5.38 6.08
CA VAL A 184 -10.11 -5.59 4.84
C VAL A 184 -8.62 -5.54 5.13
N ILE A 185 -7.88 -6.53 4.64
CA ILE A 185 -6.41 -6.50 4.60
C ILE A 185 -6.01 -6.49 3.13
N LEU A 186 -5.19 -5.54 2.73
CA LEU A 186 -4.65 -5.52 1.38
C LEU A 186 -3.12 -5.43 1.40
N SER A 187 -2.46 -6.05 0.44
CA SER A 187 -1.05 -5.83 0.18
C SER A 187 -0.86 -4.80 -0.93
N SER A 188 0.21 -4.05 -0.85
CA SER A 188 0.74 -3.26 -1.96
C SER A 188 2.24 -3.00 -1.74
N HIS A 189 2.96 -2.80 -2.82
CA HIS A 189 4.30 -2.21 -2.80
C HIS A 189 4.24 -0.71 -3.13
N ILE A 190 3.07 -0.18 -3.49
CA ILE A 190 2.84 1.23 -3.85
C ILE A 190 2.22 1.95 -2.67
N LEU A 191 2.99 2.86 -2.10
CA LEU A 191 2.59 3.56 -0.90
C LEU A 191 1.36 4.45 -1.09
N SER A 192 1.28 5.21 -2.20
CA SER A 192 0.14 6.09 -2.49
C SER A 192 -1.19 5.34 -2.60
N GLU A 193 -1.15 4.05 -2.91
CA GLU A 193 -2.35 3.20 -2.90
C GLU A 193 -2.83 2.90 -1.49
N VAL A 194 -1.88 2.54 -0.63
CA VAL A 194 -2.16 2.22 0.77
C VAL A 194 -2.66 3.46 1.52
N GLN A 195 -2.00 4.60 1.34
CA GLN A 195 -2.42 5.90 1.91
C GLN A 195 -3.84 6.27 1.50
N ALA A 196 -4.20 6.01 0.25
CA ALA A 196 -5.50 6.39 -0.28
C ALA A 196 -6.68 5.61 0.32
N VAL A 197 -6.47 4.39 0.85
CA VAL A 197 -7.58 3.50 1.25
C VAL A 197 -7.46 2.94 2.66
N CYS A 198 -6.25 2.85 3.23
CA CYS A 198 -6.02 2.18 4.51
C CYS A 198 -6.13 3.15 5.69
N SER A 199 -6.78 2.70 6.75
CA SER A 199 -6.81 3.42 8.04
C SER A 199 -5.57 3.14 8.88
N ARG A 200 -4.93 2.01 8.69
CA ARG A 200 -3.65 1.64 9.32
C ARG A 200 -2.77 0.90 8.32
N VAL A 201 -1.48 1.01 8.52
CA VAL A 201 -0.45 0.41 7.65
C VAL A 201 0.55 -0.35 8.49
N LEU A 202 0.89 -1.54 8.03
CA LEU A 202 1.96 -2.40 8.54
C LEU A 202 3.09 -2.37 7.51
N ILE A 203 4.23 -1.78 7.85
CA ILE A 203 5.39 -1.74 6.96
C ILE A 203 6.28 -2.95 7.25
N LEU A 204 6.52 -3.75 6.22
CA LEU A 204 7.30 -4.97 6.28
C LEU A 204 8.60 -4.82 5.50
N SER A 205 9.70 -5.30 6.06
CA SER A 205 10.97 -5.43 5.36
C SER A 205 11.67 -6.71 5.80
N LYS A 206 12.19 -7.48 4.84
CA LYS A 206 12.97 -8.73 5.08
C LYS A 206 12.30 -9.70 6.07
N GLY A 207 10.98 -9.81 6.00
CA GLY A 207 10.19 -10.71 6.83
C GLY A 207 9.89 -10.22 8.26
N ALA A 208 10.21 -8.97 8.59
CA ALA A 208 9.95 -8.38 9.89
C ALA A 208 9.02 -7.17 9.79
N LEU A 209 8.28 -6.87 10.87
CA LEU A 209 7.52 -5.63 11.00
C LEU A 209 8.49 -4.50 11.37
N VAL A 210 8.55 -3.49 10.52
CA VAL A 210 9.42 -2.32 10.72
C VAL A 210 8.66 -1.19 11.41
N ALA A 211 7.43 -0.94 10.98
CA ALA A 211 6.59 0.10 11.56
C ALA A 211 5.10 -0.23 11.41
N GLU A 212 4.31 0.28 12.35
CA GLU A 212 2.85 0.20 12.34
C GLU A 212 2.25 1.53 12.80
N GLY A 213 1.20 1.98 12.12
CA GLY A 213 0.47 3.20 12.48
C GLY A 213 -0.55 3.62 11.45
N THR A 214 -1.21 4.77 11.68
CA THR A 214 -1.94 5.44 10.61
C THR A 214 -0.94 6.07 9.64
N PRO A 215 -1.33 6.37 8.38
CA PRO A 215 -0.44 7.06 7.44
C PRO A 215 0.17 8.33 8.03
N GLU A 216 -0.62 9.11 8.78
CA GLU A 216 -0.18 10.35 9.43
C GLU A 216 0.85 10.08 10.54
N GLN A 217 0.57 9.10 11.42
CA GLN A 217 1.49 8.70 12.50
C GLN A 217 2.82 8.18 11.97
N LEU A 218 2.80 7.46 10.85
CA LEU A 218 4.02 6.98 10.21
C LEU A 218 4.83 8.13 9.63
N SER A 219 4.17 9.09 8.99
CA SER A 219 4.81 10.30 8.48
C SER A 219 5.48 11.11 9.59
N GLU A 220 4.78 11.32 10.71
CA GLU A 220 5.31 12.08 11.87
C GLU A 220 6.46 11.36 12.58
N LYS A 221 6.33 10.05 12.83
CA LYS A 221 7.35 9.27 13.57
C LYS A 221 8.68 9.15 12.83
N LEU A 222 8.62 9.14 11.51
CA LEU A 222 9.76 8.85 10.66
C LEU A 222 10.37 10.11 10.03
N SER A 223 9.78 11.26 10.32
CA SER A 223 10.30 12.59 9.96
C SER A 223 10.21 13.49 11.18
N PRO A 224 11.17 13.43 12.10
CA PRO A 224 11.15 14.28 13.30
C PRO A 224 11.37 15.78 12.99
N GLY A 225 11.54 16.20 11.73
CA GLY A 225 11.73 17.57 11.30
C GLY A 225 10.85 17.96 10.11
N ILE A 226 10.80 19.24 9.84
CA ILE A 226 10.18 19.82 8.64
C ILE A 226 11.25 19.91 7.55
N ARG A 227 10.93 19.48 6.32
CA ARG A 227 11.75 19.77 5.14
C ARG A 227 11.26 21.08 4.53
N LEU A 228 12.17 22.02 4.34
CA LEU A 228 11.91 23.25 3.60
C LEU A 228 12.43 23.09 2.18
N ARG A 229 11.60 23.38 1.19
CA ARG A 229 12.02 23.56 -0.20
C ARG A 229 12.14 25.04 -0.47
N VAL A 230 13.28 25.45 -0.98
CA VAL A 230 13.62 26.86 -1.19
C VAL A 230 14.16 27.04 -2.59
N THR A 231 13.66 28.05 -3.30
CA THR A 231 14.26 28.57 -4.53
C THR A 231 14.66 30.01 -4.29
N ALA A 232 15.94 30.33 -4.52
CA ALA A 232 16.47 31.66 -4.32
C ALA A 232 17.39 32.09 -5.49
N LEU A 233 17.49 33.40 -5.74
CA LEU A 233 18.44 33.96 -6.69
C LEU A 233 19.84 34.00 -6.04
N GLY A 234 20.83 33.48 -6.77
CA GLY A 234 22.23 33.46 -6.35
C GLY A 234 22.96 32.23 -6.88
N SER A 235 24.15 31.96 -6.35
CA SER A 235 24.87 30.69 -6.59
C SER A 235 24.78 29.80 -5.36
N SER A 236 24.86 28.48 -5.58
CA SER A 236 24.88 27.49 -4.50
C SER A 236 25.95 27.77 -3.46
N ASP A 237 27.15 28.22 -3.89
CA ASP A 237 28.25 28.57 -3.00
C ASP A 237 27.92 29.74 -2.05
N THR A 238 26.96 30.60 -2.41
CA THR A 238 26.54 31.74 -1.60
C THR A 238 25.32 31.41 -0.75
N VAL A 239 24.32 30.71 -1.34
CA VAL A 239 23.02 30.49 -0.73
C VAL A 239 23.06 29.38 0.34
N LEU A 240 23.71 28.22 0.02
CA LEU A 240 23.67 27.06 0.92
C LEU A 240 24.34 27.31 2.28
N PRO A 241 25.56 27.95 2.38
CA PRO A 241 26.20 28.23 3.67
C PRO A 241 25.37 29.14 4.56
N VAL A 242 24.62 30.08 3.98
CA VAL A 242 23.74 31.00 4.73
C VAL A 242 22.62 30.22 5.41
N VAL A 243 22.04 29.26 4.72
CA VAL A 243 20.95 28.43 5.24
C VAL A 243 21.47 27.41 6.26
N GLU A 244 22.62 26.80 6.01
CA GLU A 244 23.28 25.89 6.96
C GLU A 244 23.61 26.57 8.31
N ALA A 245 23.88 27.87 8.30
CA ALA A 245 24.14 28.64 9.51
C ALA A 245 22.89 28.97 10.33
N VAL A 246 21.67 28.73 9.81
CA VAL A 246 20.42 28.99 10.54
C VAL A 246 20.25 27.98 11.67
N PRO A 247 20.08 28.44 12.93
CA PRO A 247 19.92 27.53 14.07
C PRO A 247 18.74 26.57 13.89
N GLY A 248 19.02 25.25 14.03
CA GLY A 248 18.03 24.20 13.92
C GLY A 248 17.85 23.66 12.50
N ILE A 249 18.62 24.10 11.52
CA ILE A 249 18.81 23.39 10.24
C ILE A 249 19.87 22.30 10.45
N THR A 250 19.60 21.08 10.01
CA THR A 250 20.47 19.90 10.21
C THR A 250 21.08 19.37 8.92
N GLY A 251 20.55 19.76 7.77
CA GLY A 251 21.06 19.35 6.47
C GLY A 251 20.50 20.23 5.36
N VAL A 252 21.35 20.58 4.41
CA VAL A 252 20.97 21.30 3.20
C VAL A 252 21.44 20.50 1.99
N GLN A 253 20.55 20.27 1.03
CA GLN A 253 20.85 19.52 -0.18
C GLN A 253 20.46 20.33 -1.42
N LEU A 254 21.41 20.51 -2.32
CA LEU A 254 21.16 21.12 -3.62
C LEU A 254 20.26 20.19 -4.47
N VAL A 255 19.22 20.76 -5.05
CA VAL A 255 18.31 20.05 -5.96
C VAL A 255 18.64 20.41 -7.42
N SER A 256 18.77 21.72 -7.70
CA SER A 256 19.14 22.20 -9.03
C SER A 256 19.74 23.59 -8.94
N GLU A 257 20.59 23.93 -9.91
CA GLU A 257 21.13 25.27 -10.13
C GLU A 257 21.08 25.54 -11.64
N ALA A 258 20.33 26.56 -12.04
CA ALA A 258 20.20 26.98 -13.43
C ALA A 258 19.79 28.45 -13.51
N ASP A 259 20.29 29.15 -14.51
CA ASP A 259 19.91 30.55 -14.84
C ASP A 259 20.03 31.55 -13.68
N GLY A 260 20.94 31.30 -12.72
CA GLY A 260 21.11 32.13 -11.53
C GLY A 260 20.08 31.86 -10.43
N GLU A 261 19.30 30.81 -10.55
CA GLU A 261 18.40 30.31 -9.53
C GLU A 261 18.97 29.04 -8.89
N VAL A 262 18.90 28.95 -7.57
CA VAL A 262 19.30 27.79 -6.79
C VAL A 262 18.07 27.24 -6.09
N THR A 263 17.73 25.98 -6.37
CA THR A 263 16.71 25.23 -5.63
C THR A 263 17.39 24.21 -4.72
N PHE A 264 17.04 24.22 -3.46
CA PHE A 264 17.59 23.29 -2.46
C PHE A 264 16.51 22.85 -1.47
N THR A 265 16.81 21.80 -0.73
CA THR A 265 16.02 21.38 0.43
C THR A 265 16.82 21.56 1.70
N ALA A 266 16.16 22.00 2.79
CA ALA A 266 16.76 22.12 4.11
C ALA A 266 15.93 21.34 5.14
N GLU A 267 16.59 20.57 5.99
CA GLU A 267 15.93 19.78 7.03
C GLU A 267 16.07 20.46 8.39
N THR A 268 14.98 20.46 9.18
CA THR A 268 15.00 20.98 10.55
C THR A 268 15.25 19.84 11.55
N ALA A 269 15.88 20.18 12.69
CA ALA A 269 16.12 19.24 13.78
C ALA A 269 14.84 18.86 14.53
N ASP A 270 13.82 19.68 14.44
CA ASP A 270 12.57 19.62 15.20
C ASP A 270 11.37 19.99 14.32
N THR A 271 10.17 19.95 14.88
CA THR A 271 8.91 20.27 14.18
C THR A 271 8.62 21.78 14.14
N ILE A 272 9.59 22.64 14.46
CA ILE A 272 9.41 24.09 14.43
C ILE A 272 9.55 24.58 12.99
N ASP A 273 8.57 25.34 12.53
CA ASP A 273 8.58 25.97 11.22
C ASP A 273 9.61 27.12 11.20
N ARG A 274 10.72 26.89 10.49
CA ARG A 274 11.83 27.84 10.38
C ARG A 274 11.84 28.62 9.06
N ARG A 275 10.73 28.68 8.36
CA ARG A 275 10.64 29.44 7.10
C ARG A 275 10.96 30.93 7.30
N ALA A 276 10.52 31.52 8.41
CA ALA A 276 10.77 32.91 8.70
C ALA A 276 12.23 33.20 8.94
N GLU A 277 12.95 32.32 9.65
CA GLU A 277 14.39 32.45 9.93
C GLU A 277 15.21 32.27 8.66
N VAL A 278 14.89 31.25 7.84
CA VAL A 278 15.59 31.01 6.56
C VAL A 278 15.37 32.16 5.59
N SER A 279 14.13 32.65 5.45
CA SER A 279 13.83 33.80 4.59
C SER A 279 14.58 35.06 5.01
N ARG A 280 14.67 35.32 6.33
CA ARG A 280 15.41 36.47 6.88
C ARG A 280 16.91 36.35 6.60
N ALA A 281 17.50 35.19 6.89
CA ALA A 281 18.93 34.96 6.68
C ALA A 281 19.34 35.17 5.22
N LEU A 282 18.55 34.64 4.28
CA LEU A 282 18.77 34.83 2.85
C LEU A 282 18.62 36.28 2.43
N SER A 283 17.60 36.98 2.93
CA SER A 283 17.41 38.41 2.64
C SER A 283 18.57 39.30 3.18
N GLU A 284 19.06 39.00 4.40
CA GLU A 284 20.21 39.70 5.00
C GLU A 284 21.51 39.44 4.22
N ALA A 285 21.63 38.26 3.59
CA ALA A 285 22.74 37.92 2.70
C ALA A 285 22.59 38.51 1.27
N GLY A 286 21.50 39.23 0.99
CA GLY A 286 21.23 39.81 -0.32
C GLY A 286 20.66 38.81 -1.35
N CYS A 287 20.26 37.63 -0.93
CA CYS A 287 19.66 36.63 -1.79
C CYS A 287 18.12 36.81 -1.82
N THR A 288 17.54 36.89 -3.00
CA THR A 288 16.07 37.00 -3.16
C THR A 288 15.45 35.63 -3.13
N VAL A 289 14.51 35.40 -2.21
CA VAL A 289 13.74 34.17 -2.13
C VAL A 289 12.60 34.24 -3.14
N LEU A 290 12.52 33.27 -4.06
CA LEU A 290 11.46 33.13 -5.06
C LEU A 290 10.34 32.20 -4.58
N GLU A 291 10.73 31.13 -3.90
CA GLU A 291 9.80 30.15 -3.34
C GLU A 291 10.34 29.63 -1.99
N LEU A 292 9.43 29.44 -1.03
CA LEU A 292 9.76 28.87 0.27
C LEU A 292 8.55 28.10 0.81
N THR A 293 8.59 26.78 0.68
CA THR A 293 7.51 25.88 1.10
C THR A 293 7.98 24.93 2.19
N ALA A 294 7.09 24.59 3.11
CA ALA A 294 7.32 23.51 4.06
C ALA A 294 6.71 22.23 3.48
N GLU A 295 7.54 21.22 3.29
CA GLU A 295 7.16 19.91 2.82
C GLU A 295 7.25 18.92 3.99
N ASN A 296 6.17 18.18 4.23
CA ASN A 296 6.30 16.98 5.05
C ASN A 296 7.00 15.93 4.19
N ARG A 297 7.98 15.21 4.77
CA ARG A 297 8.55 14.04 4.06
C ARG A 297 7.43 13.16 3.57
N SER A 298 7.51 12.77 2.31
CA SER A 298 6.55 11.81 1.78
C SER A 298 6.74 10.48 2.50
N LEU A 299 5.63 9.75 2.73
CA LEU A 299 5.75 8.38 3.26
C LEU A 299 6.59 7.47 2.34
N GLU A 300 6.79 7.85 1.06
CA GLU A 300 7.70 7.16 0.13
C GLU A 300 9.15 7.27 0.56
N GLU A 301 9.62 8.47 0.92
CA GLU A 301 10.96 8.66 1.46
C GLU A 301 11.16 7.92 2.77
N VAL A 302 10.13 7.93 3.60
CA VAL A 302 10.08 7.16 4.85
C VAL A 302 10.17 5.65 4.57
N PHE A 303 9.43 5.16 3.62
CA PHE A 303 9.42 3.77 3.23
C PHE A 303 10.80 3.34 2.69
N LEU A 304 11.40 4.14 1.81
CA LEU A 304 12.73 3.90 1.28
C LEU A 304 13.80 3.90 2.37
N ALA A 305 13.74 4.87 3.29
CA ALA A 305 14.68 4.92 4.43
C ALA A 305 14.58 3.69 5.33
N LEU A 306 13.37 3.16 5.55
CA LEU A 306 13.14 1.98 6.39
C LEU A 306 13.46 0.65 5.70
N THR A 307 13.28 0.57 4.40
CA THR A 307 13.52 -0.66 3.63
C THR A 307 14.96 -0.78 3.14
N GLY A 308 15.72 0.32 3.17
CA GLY A 308 17.10 0.40 2.66
C GLY A 308 17.16 0.34 1.14
N GLU A 309 16.05 0.66 0.46
CA GLU A 309 16.00 0.81 -1.00
C GLU A 309 16.35 2.25 -1.36
N THR A 310 17.31 2.44 -2.25
CA THR A 310 17.51 3.73 -2.94
C THR A 310 16.41 3.89 -3.98
N ALA A 311 15.87 5.11 -4.12
CA ALA A 311 14.92 5.40 -5.18
C ALA A 311 15.58 5.07 -6.52
N ASP A 312 15.12 4.02 -7.21
CA ASP A 312 15.37 3.86 -8.63
C ASP A 312 14.65 5.01 -9.34
N VAL A 313 15.41 6.06 -9.65
CA VAL A 313 14.95 7.09 -10.57
C VAL A 313 14.77 6.35 -11.91
N PRO A 314 13.59 6.36 -12.53
CA PRO A 314 13.43 5.79 -13.87
C PRO A 314 14.42 6.51 -14.78
N GLU A 315 15.37 5.78 -15.36
CA GLU A 315 16.18 6.29 -16.47
C GLU A 315 15.20 6.72 -17.56
N GLU A 316 15.25 8.00 -17.93
CA GLU A 316 14.58 8.47 -19.14
C GLU A 316 15.08 7.63 -20.32
N PRO A 317 14.18 7.16 -21.20
CA PRO A 317 14.62 6.38 -22.35
C PRO A 317 15.57 7.22 -23.19
N GLU A 318 16.81 6.76 -23.32
CA GLU A 318 17.79 7.33 -24.24
C GLU A 318 17.15 7.46 -25.63
N THR A 319 17.00 8.69 -26.09
CA THR A 319 16.58 8.98 -27.46
C THR A 319 17.71 8.52 -28.37
N GLU A 320 17.52 7.40 -29.07
CA GLU A 320 18.41 6.97 -30.14
C GLU A 320 18.59 8.15 -31.14
N PRO A 321 19.83 8.49 -31.51
CA PRO A 321 20.07 9.46 -32.57
C PRO A 321 19.57 8.88 -33.89
N LYS A 322 18.63 9.56 -34.55
CA LYS A 322 18.21 9.28 -35.90
C LYS A 322 19.45 9.42 -36.77
N GLY A 323 19.98 8.28 -37.24
CA GLY A 323 20.98 8.21 -38.27
C GLY A 323 20.40 8.74 -39.60
N GLU A 324 21.21 9.53 -40.27
CA GLU A 324 21.00 10.02 -41.64
C GLU A 324 20.92 8.88 -42.68
#